data_7a3061d59538a92bba1ccbf59efdd7bf
#
_entry.id   7a3061d59538a92bba1ccbf59efdd7bf
#
_cell.length_a   1.000
_cell.length_b   1.000
_cell.length_c   1.000
_cell.angle_alpha   90.00
_cell.angle_beta   90.00
_cell.angle_gamma   90.00
#
_symmetry.space_group_name_H-M   'P 1'
#
loop_
_entity.id
_entity.type
_entity.pdbx_description
1 polymer ?
#
loop_
_entity_poly.entity_id
_entity_poly.type
_entity_poly.pdbx_seq_one_letter_code
_entity_poly.pdbx_strand_id
1 'polypeptide(L)'
;MLWTPQGFLRSAILSFDAEGRVVEITTREAIDSCEGVEFFNGILIPGLVNTHCHSELSYLRGKIARHSGFAGFADGMARVRHEATPEERLAAVRYWDTKMFQEGITAVGDICNGDSTFDIKLKSKIHYHNFIEYFGLRCTDFSPMDCIVDKASQIGLRCSPTPHATYSLQDAPFRDLAQRGDPLSIHFMESKAETELFFGCGTLHDRNQRMGVTIDFAHYGSPAERIMASTPSNKRILLIHNTFVDESVVERMEAYFAPGDITWVVCPRSNDYIEGTHPPATLLMNKGVRIALGTDSLASNESLSLVEELKLLPEIPLHERIRWATQNGAEALGIADWAGSFEVGKHPGAVLLEGVDFGSMSLRADARTRRII
;
A
#
# COMPACT_ATOMS: atom_id res chain seq x y z
N MET A 1 -7.71 -13.57 -21.65
CA MET A 1 -8.35 -12.24 -21.56
C MET A 1 -7.33 -11.17 -21.24
N LEU A 2 -7.57 -9.92 -21.62
CA LEU A 2 -6.77 -8.75 -21.25
C LEU A 2 -7.62 -7.80 -20.39
N TRP A 3 -7.12 -7.38 -19.24
CA TRP A 3 -7.75 -6.32 -18.46
C TRP A 3 -7.37 -4.94 -19.03
N THR A 4 -8.35 -4.05 -19.12
CA THR A 4 -8.15 -2.64 -19.45
C THR A 4 -8.98 -1.77 -18.49
N PRO A 5 -8.71 -0.47 -18.37
CA PRO A 5 -9.53 0.42 -17.55
C PRO A 5 -11.03 0.43 -17.93
N GLN A 6 -11.37 0.04 -19.17
CA GLN A 6 -12.74 -0.01 -19.68
C GLN A 6 -13.40 -1.38 -19.52
N GLY A 7 -12.67 -2.42 -19.10
CA GLY A 7 -13.18 -3.77 -18.92
C GLY A 7 -12.24 -4.84 -19.44
N PHE A 8 -12.80 -6.06 -19.60
CA PHE A 8 -12.05 -7.21 -20.09
C PHE A 8 -12.23 -7.38 -21.60
N LEU A 9 -11.11 -7.42 -22.33
CA LEU A 9 -11.07 -7.75 -23.75
C LEU A 9 -10.81 -9.26 -23.94
N ARG A 10 -11.67 -9.92 -24.72
CA ARG A 10 -11.46 -11.31 -25.14
C ARG A 10 -10.62 -11.36 -26.40
N SER A 11 -9.85 -12.43 -26.58
CA SER A 11 -9.02 -12.64 -27.79
C SER A 11 -8.11 -11.44 -28.13
N ALA A 12 -7.74 -10.66 -27.11
CA ALA A 12 -6.83 -9.53 -27.27
C ALA A 12 -5.39 -10.00 -27.44
N ILE A 13 -4.66 -9.29 -28.26
CA ILE A 13 -3.21 -9.43 -28.47
C ILE A 13 -2.56 -8.14 -28.00
N LEU A 14 -1.58 -8.28 -27.14
CA LEU A 14 -0.80 -7.19 -26.57
C LEU A 14 0.63 -7.32 -27.09
N SER A 15 1.10 -6.30 -27.78
CA SER A 15 2.44 -6.27 -28.37
C SER A 15 3.37 -5.32 -27.61
N PHE A 16 4.60 -5.76 -27.40
CA PHE A 16 5.65 -5.00 -26.74
C PHE A 16 6.87 -4.83 -27.66
N ASP A 17 7.59 -3.73 -27.48
CA ASP A 17 8.92 -3.57 -28.04
C ASP A 17 10.00 -4.31 -27.20
N ALA A 18 11.27 -4.20 -27.63
CA ALA A 18 12.39 -4.84 -26.95
C ALA A 18 12.65 -4.27 -25.55
N GLU A 19 12.21 -3.06 -25.27
CA GLU A 19 12.31 -2.37 -23.98
C GLU A 19 11.12 -2.67 -23.07
N GLY A 20 10.13 -3.47 -23.51
CA GLY A 20 8.94 -3.83 -22.75
C GLY A 20 7.86 -2.74 -22.74
N ARG A 21 7.90 -1.79 -23.71
CA ARG A 21 6.84 -0.79 -23.88
C ARG A 21 5.70 -1.37 -24.69
N VAL A 22 4.47 -1.03 -24.31
CA VAL A 22 3.28 -1.38 -25.08
C VAL A 22 3.32 -0.68 -26.44
N VAL A 23 3.31 -1.44 -27.50
CA VAL A 23 3.26 -0.93 -28.88
C VAL A 23 1.84 -0.91 -29.42
N GLU A 24 1.08 -1.98 -29.16
CA GLU A 24 -0.26 -2.12 -29.71
C GLU A 24 -1.12 -3.04 -28.84
N ILE A 25 -2.42 -2.75 -28.82
CA ILE A 25 -3.46 -3.66 -28.34
C ILE A 25 -4.42 -3.90 -29.51
N THR A 26 -4.52 -5.14 -29.97
CA THR A 26 -5.39 -5.52 -31.08
C THR A 26 -6.20 -6.77 -30.72
N THR A 27 -6.99 -7.30 -31.64
CA THR A 27 -7.74 -8.55 -31.46
C THR A 27 -7.30 -9.61 -32.44
N ARG A 28 -7.58 -10.88 -32.14
CA ARG A 28 -7.26 -11.99 -33.01
C ARG A 28 -7.85 -11.83 -34.42
N GLU A 29 -9.04 -11.28 -34.51
CA GLU A 29 -9.77 -11.05 -35.77
C GLU A 29 -9.11 -9.98 -36.67
N ALA A 30 -8.29 -9.10 -36.05
CA ALA A 30 -7.62 -8.00 -36.77
C ALA A 30 -6.23 -8.34 -37.30
N ILE A 31 -5.76 -9.59 -37.12
CA ILE A 31 -4.45 -10.05 -37.63
C ILE A 31 -4.57 -11.22 -38.58
N ASP A 32 -3.74 -11.22 -39.63
CA ASP A 32 -3.73 -12.25 -40.67
C ASP A 32 -3.02 -13.54 -40.22
N SER A 33 -2.04 -13.44 -39.31
CA SER A 33 -1.24 -14.57 -38.81
C SER A 33 -1.06 -14.50 -37.29
N CYS A 34 -0.94 -15.65 -36.65
CA CYS A 34 -0.57 -15.81 -35.24
C CYS A 34 0.93 -16.15 -35.07
N GLU A 35 1.75 -16.00 -36.09
CA GLU A 35 3.17 -16.24 -35.98
C GLU A 35 3.78 -15.26 -34.95
N GLY A 36 4.58 -15.80 -34.01
CA GLY A 36 5.17 -15.02 -32.92
C GLY A 36 4.20 -14.66 -31.77
N VAL A 37 2.93 -15.10 -31.81
CA VAL A 37 1.97 -14.87 -30.72
C VAL A 37 2.07 -16.00 -29.69
N GLU A 38 2.35 -15.64 -28.46
CA GLU A 38 2.31 -16.54 -27.31
C GLU A 38 0.92 -16.51 -26.65
N PHE A 39 0.37 -17.70 -26.33
CA PHE A 39 -0.98 -17.83 -25.77
C PHE A 39 -0.93 -18.14 -24.29
N PHE A 40 -1.71 -17.40 -23.51
CA PHE A 40 -1.85 -17.57 -22.06
C PHE A 40 -3.30 -17.90 -21.67
N ASN A 41 -3.46 -18.87 -20.75
CA ASN A 41 -4.75 -19.18 -20.15
C ASN A 41 -4.90 -18.44 -18.83
N GLY A 42 -5.61 -17.33 -18.83
CA GLY A 42 -5.80 -16.47 -17.67
C GLY A 42 -6.22 -15.05 -18.08
N ILE A 43 -5.99 -14.11 -17.20
CA ILE A 43 -6.16 -12.68 -17.48
C ILE A 43 -4.78 -12.03 -17.48
N LEU A 44 -4.39 -11.39 -18.58
CA LEU A 44 -3.23 -10.50 -18.60
C LEU A 44 -3.63 -9.17 -17.95
N ILE A 45 -2.85 -8.74 -16.99
CA ILE A 45 -3.02 -7.48 -16.25
C ILE A 45 -1.68 -6.71 -16.27
N PRO A 46 -1.70 -5.39 -16.11
CA PRO A 46 -0.46 -4.62 -15.89
C PRO A 46 0.26 -5.09 -14.65
N GLY A 47 1.53 -4.75 -14.53
CA GLY A 47 2.28 -4.97 -13.30
C GLY A 47 1.57 -4.39 -12.08
N LEU A 48 1.59 -5.16 -11.02
CA LEU A 48 0.92 -4.87 -9.77
C LEU A 48 1.64 -3.76 -9.01
N VAL A 49 0.90 -2.92 -8.30
CA VAL A 49 1.42 -1.85 -7.45
C VAL A 49 0.97 -2.07 -6.01
N ASN A 50 1.92 -2.42 -5.15
CA ASN A 50 1.70 -2.55 -3.70
C ASN A 50 1.90 -1.17 -3.05
N THR A 51 0.82 -0.47 -2.74
CA THR A 51 0.87 0.93 -2.30
C THR A 51 1.28 1.12 -0.85
N HIS A 52 1.32 0.05 -0.05
CA HIS A 52 1.76 0.08 1.34
C HIS A 52 2.40 -1.23 1.75
N CYS A 53 3.66 -1.16 2.12
CA CYS A 53 4.45 -2.30 2.58
C CYS A 53 5.48 -1.82 3.62
N HIS A 54 5.91 -2.71 4.51
CA HIS A 54 7.07 -2.52 5.39
C HIS A 54 8.08 -3.63 5.10
N SER A 55 8.81 -3.52 4.00
CA SER A 55 9.75 -4.57 3.56
C SER A 55 10.82 -4.89 4.60
N GLU A 56 11.24 -3.89 5.38
CA GLU A 56 12.23 -4.05 6.45
C GLU A 56 11.78 -4.98 7.59
N LEU A 57 10.47 -5.24 7.72
CA LEU A 57 9.87 -6.14 8.71
C LEU A 57 9.66 -7.57 8.18
N SER A 58 10.18 -7.91 7.00
CA SER A 58 9.98 -9.21 6.35
C SER A 58 10.47 -10.41 7.17
N TYR A 59 11.39 -10.21 8.11
CA TYR A 59 11.90 -11.24 9.03
C TYR A 59 10.91 -11.61 10.15
N LEU A 60 9.80 -10.87 10.30
CA LEU A 60 8.83 -11.06 11.39
C LEU A 60 7.68 -12.01 11.04
N ARG A 61 7.67 -12.59 9.84
CA ARG A 61 6.61 -13.50 9.40
C ARG A 61 6.34 -14.61 10.44
N GLY A 62 5.08 -14.66 10.90
CA GLY A 62 4.62 -15.68 11.86
C GLY A 62 5.14 -15.54 13.29
N LYS A 63 5.81 -14.41 13.63
CA LYS A 63 6.36 -14.21 14.98
C LYS A 63 5.38 -13.54 15.95
N ILE A 64 4.32 -12.93 15.47
CA ILE A 64 3.29 -12.26 16.27
C ILE A 64 1.99 -13.02 16.13
N ALA A 65 1.24 -13.15 17.22
CA ALA A 65 -0.02 -13.88 17.23
C ALA A 65 -1.11 -13.12 16.47
N ARG A 66 -1.92 -13.86 15.69
CA ARG A 66 -3.12 -13.31 15.03
C ARG A 66 -4.19 -12.96 16.05
N HIS A 67 -5.08 -12.02 15.68
CA HIS A 67 -6.26 -11.61 16.43
C HIS A 67 -5.94 -11.16 17.87
N SER A 68 -4.74 -10.56 18.04
CA SER A 68 -4.32 -10.04 19.34
C SER A 68 -4.82 -8.61 19.60
N GLY A 69 -5.50 -8.02 18.64
CA GLY A 69 -5.87 -6.62 18.62
C GLY A 69 -4.64 -5.70 18.52
N PHE A 70 -4.85 -4.41 18.32
CA PHE A 70 -3.76 -3.46 18.13
C PHE A 70 -2.76 -3.43 19.29
N ALA A 71 -3.25 -3.48 20.55
CA ALA A 71 -2.38 -3.46 21.73
C ALA A 71 -1.50 -4.70 21.82
N GLY A 72 -2.08 -5.89 21.59
CA GLY A 72 -1.33 -7.16 21.58
C GLY A 72 -0.33 -7.25 20.44
N PHE A 73 -0.66 -6.70 19.26
CA PHE A 73 0.25 -6.59 18.14
C PHE A 73 1.44 -5.68 18.46
N ALA A 74 1.19 -4.47 19.04
CA ALA A 74 2.25 -3.55 19.43
C ALA A 74 3.20 -4.14 20.50
N ASP A 75 2.65 -4.87 21.48
CA ASP A 75 3.44 -5.56 22.49
C ASP A 75 4.25 -6.71 21.88
N GLY A 76 3.64 -7.46 20.93
CA GLY A 76 4.32 -8.47 20.15
C GLY A 76 5.50 -7.91 19.36
N MET A 77 5.30 -6.80 18.65
CA MET A 77 6.36 -6.08 17.93
C MET A 77 7.50 -5.66 18.86
N ALA A 78 7.21 -5.06 20.01
CA ALA A 78 8.22 -4.63 20.97
C ALA A 78 9.09 -5.80 21.45
N ARG A 79 8.51 -6.98 21.59
CA ARG A 79 9.20 -8.20 22.04
C ARG A 79 10.11 -8.79 20.97
N VAL A 80 9.62 -8.92 19.70
CA VAL A 80 10.31 -9.73 18.68
C VAL A 80 11.18 -8.92 17.71
N ARG A 81 11.01 -7.59 17.64
CA ARG A 81 11.70 -6.76 16.64
C ARG A 81 13.23 -6.80 16.73
N HIS A 82 13.79 -7.20 17.86
CA HIS A 82 15.24 -7.23 18.11
C HIS A 82 15.84 -8.64 18.05
N GLU A 83 15.04 -9.68 17.78
CA GLU A 83 15.51 -11.08 17.82
C GLU A 83 16.39 -11.45 16.62
N ALA A 84 16.20 -10.84 15.45
CA ALA A 84 16.97 -11.16 14.26
C ALA A 84 18.23 -10.29 14.12
N THR A 85 19.30 -10.90 13.62
CA THR A 85 20.54 -10.18 13.27
C THR A 85 20.30 -9.27 12.04
N PRO A 86 21.16 -8.24 11.82
CA PRO A 86 21.10 -7.43 10.61
C PRO A 86 21.16 -8.26 9.31
N GLU A 87 21.98 -9.30 9.27
CA GLU A 87 22.16 -10.19 8.13
C GLU A 87 20.87 -10.99 7.83
N GLU A 88 20.21 -11.53 8.86
CA GLU A 88 18.94 -12.25 8.72
C GLU A 88 17.83 -11.31 8.22
N ARG A 89 17.77 -10.09 8.72
CA ARG A 89 16.80 -9.06 8.25
C ARG A 89 17.02 -8.76 6.77
N LEU A 90 18.24 -8.48 6.35
CA LEU A 90 18.55 -8.19 4.95
C LEU A 90 18.33 -9.41 4.04
N ALA A 91 18.59 -10.63 4.52
CA ALA A 91 18.31 -11.85 3.76
C ALA A 91 16.79 -12.02 3.53
N ALA A 92 15.97 -11.73 4.54
CA ALA A 92 14.51 -11.76 4.40
C ALA A 92 14.03 -10.71 3.38
N VAL A 93 14.55 -9.47 3.44
CA VAL A 93 14.20 -8.41 2.47
C VAL A 93 14.55 -8.82 1.04
N ARG A 94 15.76 -9.36 0.79
CA ARG A 94 16.16 -9.83 -0.56
C ARG A 94 15.26 -10.96 -1.08
N TYR A 95 14.90 -11.89 -0.19
CA TYR A 95 14.01 -12.99 -0.56
C TYR A 95 12.63 -12.46 -1.00
N TRP A 96 12.03 -11.56 -0.20
CA TRP A 96 10.70 -11.05 -0.49
C TRP A 96 10.68 -10.04 -1.65
N ASP A 97 11.73 -9.24 -1.84
CA ASP A 97 11.91 -8.40 -3.03
C ASP A 97 11.87 -9.27 -4.31
N THR A 98 12.66 -10.34 -4.34
CA THR A 98 12.70 -11.27 -5.48
C THR A 98 11.33 -11.93 -5.69
N LYS A 99 10.67 -12.36 -4.62
CA LYS A 99 9.36 -13.02 -4.68
C LYS A 99 8.27 -12.07 -5.17
N MET A 100 8.21 -10.86 -4.65
CA MET A 100 7.28 -9.81 -5.12
C MET A 100 7.45 -9.54 -6.61
N PHE A 101 8.69 -9.40 -7.08
CA PHE A 101 8.97 -9.20 -8.50
C PHE A 101 8.47 -10.37 -9.36
N GLN A 102 8.74 -11.61 -8.95
CA GLN A 102 8.29 -12.82 -9.66
C GLN A 102 6.77 -12.94 -9.71
N GLU A 103 6.08 -12.52 -8.66
CA GLU A 103 4.60 -12.47 -8.56
C GLU A 103 3.99 -11.29 -9.32
N GLY A 104 4.81 -10.44 -9.95
CA GLY A 104 4.36 -9.39 -10.85
C GLY A 104 4.27 -7.99 -10.23
N ILE A 105 4.80 -7.77 -9.02
CA ILE A 105 4.84 -6.44 -8.43
C ILE A 105 5.89 -5.60 -9.17
N THR A 106 5.44 -4.47 -9.72
CA THR A 106 6.27 -3.51 -10.48
C THR A 106 6.67 -2.32 -9.63
N ALA A 107 5.82 -1.90 -8.69
CA ALA A 107 6.13 -0.81 -7.78
C ALA A 107 5.63 -1.06 -6.36
N VAL A 108 6.32 -0.46 -5.38
CA VAL A 108 6.00 -0.56 -3.96
C VAL A 108 6.10 0.81 -3.31
N GLY A 109 5.06 1.21 -2.57
CA GLY A 109 5.13 2.26 -1.56
C GLY A 109 5.60 1.63 -0.24
N ASP A 110 6.87 1.82 0.10
CA ASP A 110 7.51 1.10 1.21
C ASP A 110 7.84 2.02 2.37
N ILE A 111 7.38 1.66 3.55
CA ILE A 111 7.67 2.38 4.79
C ILE A 111 9.09 2.05 5.25
N CYS A 112 9.83 3.09 5.63
CA CYS A 112 11.21 2.99 6.05
C CYS A 112 11.41 3.68 7.40
N ASN A 113 11.87 2.92 8.39
CA ASN A 113 12.31 3.46 9.69
C ASN A 113 13.84 3.56 9.78
N GLY A 114 14.55 3.23 8.69
CA GLY A 114 16.00 3.27 8.56
C GLY A 114 16.46 3.18 7.11
N ASP A 115 17.76 3.16 6.90
CA ASP A 115 18.42 3.12 5.59
C ASP A 115 18.97 1.74 5.22
N SER A 116 18.78 0.73 6.07
CA SER A 116 19.41 -0.59 5.92
C SER A 116 19.01 -1.34 4.63
N THR A 117 17.84 -1.03 4.08
CA THR A 117 17.30 -1.68 2.87
C THR A 117 17.67 -0.96 1.56
N PHE A 118 18.27 0.21 1.62
CA PHE A 118 18.50 1.07 0.45
C PHE A 118 19.35 0.41 -0.63
N ASP A 119 20.42 -0.29 -0.25
CA ASP A 119 21.28 -1.02 -1.21
C ASP A 119 20.55 -2.14 -1.95
N ILE A 120 19.55 -2.74 -1.33
CA ILE A 120 18.70 -3.76 -1.96
C ILE A 120 17.78 -3.09 -2.96
N LYS A 121 17.11 -2.00 -2.56
CA LYS A 121 16.16 -1.26 -3.38
C LYS A 121 16.80 -0.62 -4.61
N LEU A 122 18.03 -0.11 -4.50
CA LEU A 122 18.82 0.40 -5.63
C LEU A 122 19.12 -0.66 -6.70
N LYS A 123 19.20 -1.93 -6.31
CA LYS A 123 19.49 -3.05 -7.20
C LYS A 123 18.25 -3.82 -7.62
N SER A 124 17.11 -3.49 -7.03
CA SER A 124 15.84 -4.14 -7.32
C SER A 124 15.32 -3.78 -8.71
N LYS A 125 14.56 -4.71 -9.28
CA LYS A 125 13.76 -4.47 -10.49
C LYS A 125 12.40 -3.85 -10.17
N ILE A 126 12.05 -3.75 -8.89
CA ILE A 126 10.84 -3.10 -8.39
C ILE A 126 11.12 -1.61 -8.21
N HIS A 127 10.20 -0.77 -8.64
CA HIS A 127 10.26 0.67 -8.39
C HIS A 127 9.76 0.96 -6.97
N TYR A 128 10.64 1.46 -6.10
CA TYR A 128 10.30 1.82 -4.73
C TYR A 128 10.06 3.31 -4.57
N HIS A 129 8.92 3.68 -3.98
CA HIS A 129 8.72 4.97 -3.33
C HIS A 129 8.90 4.76 -1.82
N ASN A 130 9.93 5.37 -1.23
CA ASN A 130 10.30 5.18 0.17
C ASN A 130 9.62 6.24 1.03
N PHE A 131 8.66 5.85 1.85
CA PHE A 131 8.06 6.70 2.86
C PHE A 131 8.92 6.65 4.12
N ILE A 132 9.75 7.69 4.33
CA ILE A 132 10.58 7.79 5.54
C ILE A 132 9.68 8.20 6.68
N GLU A 133 9.47 7.28 7.60
CA GLU A 133 8.40 7.38 8.59
C GLU A 133 8.90 7.97 9.91
N TYR A 134 8.20 8.98 10.40
CA TYR A 134 8.48 9.67 11.66
C TYR A 134 7.43 9.32 12.70
N PHE A 135 7.89 8.94 13.88
CA PHE A 135 7.03 8.65 15.04
C PHE A 135 7.77 8.90 16.36
N GLY A 136 7.01 9.00 17.43
CA GLY A 136 7.54 9.17 18.78
C GLY A 136 7.00 10.41 19.48
N LEU A 137 5.95 10.26 20.30
CA LEU A 137 5.30 11.35 21.02
C LEU A 137 6.24 12.10 22.00
N ARG A 138 7.32 11.47 22.42
CA ARG A 138 8.35 12.08 23.28
C ARG A 138 9.65 12.41 22.55
N CYS A 139 9.69 12.15 21.24
CA CYS A 139 10.85 12.50 20.43
C CYS A 139 10.89 14.01 20.21
N THR A 140 12.02 14.64 20.49
CA THR A 140 12.24 16.07 20.29
C THR A 140 13.29 16.37 19.22
N ASP A 141 14.01 15.34 18.75
CA ASP A 141 15.02 15.46 17.70
C ASP A 141 14.78 14.42 16.61
N PHE A 142 14.37 14.88 15.46
CA PHE A 142 14.14 14.07 14.25
C PHE A 142 15.28 14.16 13.23
N SER A 143 16.40 14.83 13.57
CA SER A 143 17.56 14.94 12.66
C SER A 143 18.10 13.60 12.15
N PRO A 144 18.07 12.47 12.89
CA PRO A 144 18.44 11.18 12.32
C PRO A 144 17.54 10.73 11.15
N MET A 145 16.24 11.04 11.21
CA MET A 145 15.30 10.72 10.13
C MET A 145 15.49 11.68 8.95
N ASP A 146 15.76 12.97 9.20
CA ASP A 146 16.11 13.93 8.16
C ASP A 146 17.37 13.49 7.39
N CYS A 147 18.39 12.99 8.08
CA CYS A 147 19.58 12.39 7.44
C CYS A 147 19.26 11.20 6.55
N ILE A 148 18.24 10.39 6.90
CA ILE A 148 17.81 9.26 6.07
C ILE A 148 17.11 9.77 4.78
N VAL A 149 16.27 10.80 4.88
CA VAL A 149 15.65 11.47 3.73
C VAL A 149 16.72 12.03 2.78
N ASP A 150 17.70 12.76 3.32
CA ASP A 150 18.79 13.33 2.56
C ASP A 150 19.63 12.25 1.87
N LYS A 151 19.97 11.18 2.59
CA LYS A 151 20.70 10.03 2.04
C LYS A 151 19.93 9.36 0.91
N ALA A 152 18.64 9.08 1.10
CA ALA A 152 17.80 8.46 0.05
C ALA A 152 17.81 9.32 -1.22
N SER A 153 17.63 10.62 -1.08
CA SER A 153 17.64 11.58 -2.19
C SER A 153 19.00 11.64 -2.89
N GLN A 154 20.10 11.69 -2.13
CA GLN A 154 21.47 11.75 -2.67
C GLN A 154 21.85 10.51 -3.51
N ILE A 155 21.37 9.33 -3.13
CA ILE A 155 21.63 8.08 -3.85
C ILE A 155 20.59 7.78 -4.94
N GLY A 156 19.65 8.70 -5.20
CA GLY A 156 18.64 8.59 -6.27
C GLY A 156 17.44 7.70 -5.95
N LEU A 157 17.20 7.36 -4.70
CA LEU A 157 15.97 6.71 -4.29
C LEU A 157 14.84 7.74 -4.17
N ARG A 158 13.70 7.43 -4.77
CA ARG A 158 12.49 8.23 -4.60
C ARG A 158 11.99 8.11 -3.16
N CYS A 159 11.82 9.22 -2.47
CA CYS A 159 11.36 9.21 -1.08
C CYS A 159 10.55 10.44 -0.71
N SER A 160 9.75 10.32 0.34
CA SER A 160 9.09 11.43 1.02
C SER A 160 9.03 11.19 2.54
N PRO A 161 9.25 12.23 3.37
CA PRO A 161 9.00 12.13 4.80
C PRO A 161 7.51 12.05 5.08
N THR A 162 7.10 11.25 6.07
CA THR A 162 5.70 11.07 6.42
C THR A 162 5.50 10.85 7.92
N PRO A 163 4.42 11.36 8.53
CA PRO A 163 4.02 10.91 9.87
C PRO A 163 3.53 9.46 9.81
N HIS A 164 3.88 8.66 10.82
CA HIS A 164 3.41 7.27 10.94
C HIS A 164 1.88 7.17 10.98
N ALA A 165 1.25 7.83 11.96
CA ALA A 165 -0.18 7.75 12.20
C ALA A 165 -0.68 9.06 12.85
N THR A 166 -2.00 9.22 12.89
CA THR A 166 -2.65 10.39 13.47
C THR A 166 -2.31 10.62 14.95
N TYR A 167 -1.82 9.59 15.66
CA TYR A 167 -1.57 9.59 17.09
C TYR A 167 -0.10 9.41 17.48
N SER A 168 0.82 9.43 16.53
CA SER A 168 2.22 9.02 16.77
C SER A 168 3.21 10.16 16.99
N LEU A 169 2.79 11.41 16.76
CA LEU A 169 3.62 12.61 16.83
C LEU A 169 2.92 13.75 17.59
N GLN A 170 3.72 14.68 18.14
CA GLN A 170 3.24 15.98 18.59
C GLN A 170 2.75 16.83 17.42
N ASP A 171 1.99 17.89 17.68
CA ASP A 171 1.35 18.70 16.63
C ASP A 171 2.35 19.43 15.73
N ALA A 172 3.40 20.00 16.29
CA ALA A 172 4.39 20.76 15.51
C ALA A 172 5.12 19.87 14.49
N PRO A 173 5.74 18.74 14.87
CA PRO A 173 6.39 17.85 13.91
C PRO A 173 5.38 17.20 12.95
N PHE A 174 4.15 16.90 13.36
CA PHE A 174 3.14 16.38 12.44
C PHE A 174 2.82 17.38 11.32
N ARG A 175 2.59 18.67 11.66
CA ARG A 175 2.32 19.73 10.67
C ARG A 175 3.52 19.99 9.75
N ASP A 176 4.75 19.99 10.31
CA ASP A 176 5.97 20.17 9.51
C ASP A 176 6.07 19.07 8.45
N LEU A 177 5.92 17.80 8.85
CA LEU A 177 5.97 16.66 7.94
C LEU A 177 4.84 16.70 6.89
N ALA A 178 3.62 17.07 7.31
CA ALA A 178 2.50 17.22 6.40
C ALA A 178 2.72 18.32 5.34
N GLN A 179 3.54 19.31 5.63
CA GLN A 179 3.94 20.34 4.65
C GLN A 179 5.08 19.86 3.74
N ARG A 180 6.08 19.15 4.27
CA ARG A 180 7.27 18.71 3.54
C ARG A 180 7.03 17.48 2.67
N GLY A 181 6.26 16.52 3.16
CA GLY A 181 5.98 15.25 2.47
C GLY A 181 5.07 15.42 1.25
N ASP A 182 5.35 14.65 0.18
CA ASP A 182 4.48 14.54 -0.99
C ASP A 182 4.90 13.33 -1.86
N PRO A 183 4.06 12.29 -2.00
CA PRO A 183 2.85 12.05 -1.23
C PRO A 183 3.12 11.73 0.25
N LEU A 184 2.10 11.90 1.08
CA LEU A 184 2.08 11.39 2.46
C LEU A 184 1.52 9.97 2.51
N SER A 185 1.98 9.15 3.46
CA SER A 185 1.42 7.82 3.75
C SER A 185 1.17 7.73 5.26
N ILE A 186 -0.07 7.72 5.68
CA ILE A 186 -0.45 7.84 7.09
C ILE A 186 -1.37 6.68 7.47
N HIS A 187 -1.00 5.89 8.48
CA HIS A 187 -1.90 4.89 9.09
C HIS A 187 -3.12 5.61 9.66
N PHE A 188 -4.30 5.19 9.25
CA PHE A 188 -5.53 5.92 9.49
C PHE A 188 -6.69 5.00 9.83
N MET A 189 -7.25 5.22 11.03
CA MET A 189 -8.39 4.47 11.54
C MET A 189 -8.21 2.95 11.40
N GLU A 190 -6.99 2.49 11.71
CA GLU A 190 -6.61 1.09 11.66
C GLU A 190 -7.28 0.28 12.76
N SER A 191 -7.41 0.86 13.95
CA SER A 191 -7.95 0.22 15.15
C SER A 191 -9.00 1.07 15.86
N LYS A 192 -9.88 0.42 16.65
CA LYS A 192 -10.80 1.12 17.55
C LYS A 192 -10.06 1.96 18.58
N ALA A 193 -8.89 1.50 19.03
CA ALA A 193 -8.08 2.21 20.01
C ALA A 193 -7.65 3.60 19.52
N GLU A 194 -7.44 3.78 18.21
CA GLU A 194 -7.18 5.10 17.62
C GLU A 194 -8.38 6.02 17.80
N THR A 195 -9.59 5.57 17.43
CA THR A 195 -10.81 6.38 17.59
C THR A 195 -11.08 6.71 19.06
N GLU A 196 -10.95 5.73 19.96
CA GLU A 196 -11.12 5.92 21.40
C GLU A 196 -10.18 6.97 21.97
N LEU A 197 -8.92 7.02 21.50
CA LEU A 197 -7.93 8.03 21.90
C LEU A 197 -8.44 9.46 21.64
N PHE A 198 -9.08 9.68 20.49
CA PHE A 198 -9.67 10.98 20.12
C PHE A 198 -10.97 11.31 20.86
N PHE A 199 -11.48 10.36 21.64
CA PHE A 199 -12.54 10.60 22.64
C PHE A 199 -11.99 10.72 24.07
N GLY A 200 -10.66 10.71 24.24
CA GLY A 200 -10.01 10.83 25.55
C GLY A 200 -10.13 9.56 26.40
N CYS A 201 -10.26 8.38 25.79
CA CYS A 201 -10.38 7.10 26.48
C CYS A 201 -9.65 5.97 25.72
N GLY A 202 -9.73 4.77 26.26
CA GLY A 202 -9.19 3.56 25.63
C GLY A 202 -7.71 3.28 25.93
N THR A 203 -7.24 2.17 25.38
CA THR A 203 -5.91 1.61 25.70
C THR A 203 -4.74 2.50 25.30
N LEU A 204 -4.84 3.20 24.18
CA LEU A 204 -3.82 4.17 23.74
C LEU A 204 -3.79 5.41 24.63
N HIS A 205 -4.97 5.90 25.05
CA HIS A 205 -5.08 7.02 25.99
C HIS A 205 -4.40 6.69 27.33
N ASP A 206 -4.74 5.54 27.91
CA ASP A 206 -4.16 5.10 29.19
C ASP A 206 -2.64 4.88 29.10
N ARG A 207 -2.17 4.35 27.97
CA ARG A 207 -0.74 4.20 27.68
C ARG A 207 -0.06 5.57 27.62
N ASN A 208 -0.62 6.55 26.92
CA ASN A 208 -0.08 7.89 26.80
C ASN A 208 0.00 8.57 28.17
N GLN A 209 -1.02 8.46 29.00
CA GLN A 209 -1.02 8.99 30.36
C GLN A 209 0.10 8.36 31.20
N ARG A 210 0.25 7.04 31.20
CA ARG A 210 1.34 6.34 31.91
C ARG A 210 2.74 6.76 31.45
N MET A 211 2.89 7.12 30.16
CA MET A 211 4.15 7.60 29.60
C MET A 211 4.38 9.11 29.83
N GLY A 212 3.45 9.83 30.45
CA GLY A 212 3.54 11.27 30.64
C GLY A 212 3.45 12.07 29.33
N VAL A 213 2.71 11.56 28.34
CA VAL A 213 2.41 12.28 27.10
C VAL A 213 1.39 13.37 27.40
N THR A 214 1.70 14.59 27.00
CA THR A 214 0.89 15.79 27.32
C THR A 214 -0.03 16.25 26.21
N ILE A 215 0.08 15.67 25.00
CA ILE A 215 -0.80 16.04 23.89
C ILE A 215 -2.23 15.59 24.18
N ASP A 216 -3.17 16.50 23.99
CA ASP A 216 -4.60 16.23 24.08
C ASP A 216 -5.18 15.94 22.68
N PHE A 217 -5.29 14.66 22.33
CA PHE A 217 -5.89 14.25 21.08
C PHE A 217 -7.41 14.52 21.04
N ALA A 218 -8.06 14.56 22.18
CA ALA A 218 -9.51 14.72 22.26
C ALA A 218 -9.99 16.10 21.75
N HIS A 219 -9.12 17.13 21.78
CA HIS A 219 -9.48 18.44 21.25
C HIS A 219 -9.73 18.44 19.73
N TYR A 220 -9.19 17.47 18.99
CA TYR A 220 -9.49 17.30 17.56
C TYR A 220 -10.85 16.65 17.31
N GLY A 221 -11.35 15.85 18.25
CA GLY A 221 -12.62 15.14 18.15
C GLY A 221 -12.59 13.89 17.25
N SER A 222 -11.65 13.78 16.30
CA SER A 222 -11.47 12.57 15.50
C SER A 222 -10.09 12.53 14.80
N PRO A 223 -9.62 11.33 14.36
CA PRO A 223 -8.43 11.21 13.52
C PRO A 223 -8.51 12.04 12.23
N ALA A 224 -9.68 12.10 11.58
CA ALA A 224 -9.91 12.86 10.36
C ALA A 224 -9.72 14.37 10.58
N GLU A 225 -10.30 14.91 11.66
CA GLU A 225 -10.15 16.33 12.01
C GLU A 225 -8.68 16.69 12.25
N ARG A 226 -7.90 15.80 12.88
CA ARG A 226 -6.46 16.03 13.04
C ARG A 226 -5.72 16.13 11.70
N ILE A 227 -6.01 15.23 10.77
CA ILE A 227 -5.40 15.29 9.43
C ILE A 227 -5.78 16.61 8.76
N MET A 228 -7.06 16.96 8.69
CA MET A 228 -7.52 18.19 8.05
C MET A 228 -6.96 19.45 8.71
N ALA A 229 -6.83 19.49 10.04
CA ALA A 229 -6.25 20.63 10.76
C ALA A 229 -4.73 20.77 10.58
N SER A 230 -4.06 19.72 10.13
CA SER A 230 -2.58 19.67 10.09
C SER A 230 -2.01 19.57 8.68
N THR A 231 -2.80 19.18 7.68
CA THR A 231 -2.35 18.89 6.32
C THR A 231 -2.99 19.85 5.31
N PRO A 232 -2.21 20.50 4.45
CA PRO A 232 -2.79 21.31 3.37
C PRO A 232 -3.68 20.49 2.43
N SER A 233 -4.80 21.07 2.00
CA SER A 233 -5.81 20.37 1.18
C SER A 233 -5.34 20.00 -0.25
N ASN A 234 -4.21 20.54 -0.69
CA ASN A 234 -3.58 20.23 -1.99
C ASN A 234 -2.43 19.24 -1.89
N LYS A 235 -2.34 18.48 -0.79
CA LYS A 235 -1.35 17.43 -0.60
C LYS A 235 -1.88 16.09 -1.06
N ARG A 236 -1.07 15.35 -1.80
CA ARG A 236 -1.36 13.95 -2.09
C ARG A 236 -1.18 13.14 -0.83
N ILE A 237 -2.22 12.39 -0.45
CA ILE A 237 -2.23 11.60 0.77
C ILE A 237 -2.75 10.18 0.51
N LEU A 238 -2.02 9.20 1.04
CA LEU A 238 -2.44 7.81 1.14
C LEU A 238 -2.89 7.55 2.58
N LEU A 239 -4.16 7.29 2.77
CA LEU A 239 -4.75 6.87 4.05
C LEU A 239 -4.72 5.34 4.13
N ILE A 240 -3.95 4.81 5.06
CA ILE A 240 -3.64 3.38 5.13
C ILE A 240 -4.58 2.69 6.13
N HIS A 241 -5.03 1.49 5.79
CA HIS A 241 -5.95 0.60 6.50
C HIS A 241 -7.43 0.97 6.38
N ASN A 242 -7.86 2.10 6.93
CA ASN A 242 -9.25 2.56 6.86
C ASN A 242 -10.28 1.58 7.45
N THR A 243 -9.86 0.74 8.41
CA THR A 243 -10.66 -0.39 8.94
C THR A 243 -11.96 0.08 9.59
N PHE A 244 -11.90 1.24 10.27
CA PHE A 244 -13.01 1.77 11.08
C PHE A 244 -13.56 3.09 10.54
N VAL A 245 -13.35 3.41 9.26
CA VAL A 245 -13.96 4.59 8.63
C VAL A 245 -15.45 4.36 8.39
N ASP A 246 -16.23 5.43 8.55
CA ASP A 246 -17.64 5.49 8.21
C ASP A 246 -17.89 6.45 7.03
N GLU A 247 -19.13 6.49 6.59
CA GLU A 247 -19.56 7.34 5.47
C GLU A 247 -19.25 8.81 5.70
N SER A 248 -19.49 9.31 6.91
CA SER A 248 -19.26 10.72 7.27
C SER A 248 -17.78 11.09 7.20
N VAL A 249 -16.88 10.20 7.64
CA VAL A 249 -15.44 10.40 7.55
C VAL A 249 -15.01 10.47 6.09
N VAL A 250 -15.49 9.54 5.24
CA VAL A 250 -15.15 9.52 3.80
C VAL A 250 -15.60 10.81 3.13
N GLU A 251 -16.85 11.22 3.32
CA GLU A 251 -17.39 12.45 2.72
C GLU A 251 -16.62 13.70 3.13
N ARG A 252 -16.29 13.85 4.40
CA ARG A 252 -15.54 15.01 4.90
C ARG A 252 -14.11 15.06 4.36
N MET A 253 -13.43 13.93 4.33
CA MET A 253 -12.06 13.84 3.80
C MET A 253 -12.01 14.14 2.30
N GLU A 254 -12.93 13.56 1.53
CA GLU A 254 -13.04 13.83 0.07
C GLU A 254 -13.44 15.29 -0.23
N ALA A 255 -14.25 15.92 0.63
CA ALA A 255 -14.60 17.34 0.48
C ALA A 255 -13.45 18.29 0.86
N TYR A 256 -12.52 17.86 1.70
CA TYR A 256 -11.39 18.69 2.15
C TYR A 256 -10.22 18.67 1.17
N PHE A 257 -9.82 17.49 0.68
CA PHE A 257 -8.69 17.37 -0.24
C PHE A 257 -9.10 17.71 -1.68
N ALA A 258 -8.15 18.17 -2.47
CA ALA A 258 -8.40 18.37 -3.89
C ALA A 258 -8.74 17.05 -4.60
N PRO A 259 -9.64 17.07 -5.60
CA PRO A 259 -10.04 15.86 -6.31
C PRO A 259 -8.84 15.10 -6.88
N GLY A 260 -8.71 13.83 -6.49
CA GLY A 260 -7.62 12.97 -6.91
C GLY A 260 -6.35 13.03 -6.05
N ASP A 261 -6.31 13.87 -5.02
CA ASP A 261 -5.15 13.93 -4.11
C ASP A 261 -5.24 12.93 -2.95
N ILE A 262 -6.43 12.39 -2.67
CA ILE A 262 -6.62 11.38 -1.63
C ILE A 262 -6.71 9.97 -2.24
N THR A 263 -6.04 9.00 -1.60
CA THR A 263 -6.13 7.58 -1.94
C THR A 263 -6.35 6.76 -0.67
N TRP A 264 -7.40 5.95 -0.68
CA TRP A 264 -7.77 5.03 0.40
C TRP A 264 -7.09 3.69 0.18
N VAL A 265 -6.03 3.42 0.91
CA VAL A 265 -5.27 2.16 0.79
C VAL A 265 -5.82 1.15 1.78
N VAL A 266 -6.27 0.00 1.28
CA VAL A 266 -6.78 -1.09 2.10
C VAL A 266 -5.78 -2.24 2.15
N CYS A 267 -5.62 -2.84 3.34
CA CYS A 267 -4.72 -3.97 3.61
C CYS A 267 -5.53 -5.11 4.26
N PRO A 268 -6.42 -5.79 3.50
CA PRO A 268 -7.41 -6.70 4.07
C PRO A 268 -6.83 -7.79 4.97
N ARG A 269 -5.71 -8.40 4.56
CA ARG A 269 -5.07 -9.48 5.34
C ARG A 269 -4.47 -8.99 6.65
N SER A 270 -3.82 -7.81 6.62
CA SER A 270 -3.27 -7.22 7.83
C SER A 270 -4.38 -6.85 8.82
N ASN A 271 -5.46 -6.26 8.34
CA ASN A 271 -6.61 -5.91 9.19
C ASN A 271 -7.28 -7.15 9.80
N ASP A 272 -7.48 -8.22 9.01
CA ASP A 272 -7.92 -9.52 9.55
C ASP A 272 -6.93 -10.09 10.58
N TYR A 273 -5.64 -10.03 10.27
CA TYR A 273 -4.59 -10.58 11.13
C TYR A 273 -4.56 -9.92 12.51
N ILE A 274 -4.67 -8.60 12.57
CA ILE A 274 -4.57 -7.81 13.82
C ILE A 274 -5.92 -7.77 14.54
N GLU A 275 -6.96 -7.27 13.87
CA GLU A 275 -8.25 -6.91 14.46
C GLU A 275 -9.35 -7.96 14.21
N GLY A 276 -9.13 -8.96 13.34
CA GLY A 276 -10.13 -9.94 12.95
C GLY A 276 -11.30 -9.33 12.18
N THR A 277 -11.05 -8.22 11.46
CA THR A 277 -12.07 -7.51 10.67
C THR A 277 -11.48 -6.99 9.36
N HIS A 278 -12.33 -6.56 8.44
CA HIS A 278 -11.94 -6.03 7.13
C HIS A 278 -12.31 -4.54 6.99
N PRO A 279 -11.56 -3.79 6.15
CA PRO A 279 -11.95 -2.42 5.81
C PRO A 279 -13.28 -2.42 5.05
N PRO A 280 -14.11 -1.34 5.14
CA PRO A 280 -15.40 -1.26 4.49
C PRO A 280 -15.27 -1.00 2.97
N ALA A 281 -14.68 -1.95 2.25
CA ALA A 281 -14.33 -1.83 0.82
C ALA A 281 -15.55 -1.50 -0.05
N THR A 282 -16.71 -2.10 0.24
CA THR A 282 -17.97 -1.81 -0.46
C THR A 282 -18.45 -0.38 -0.25
N LEU A 283 -18.32 0.17 0.97
CA LEU A 283 -18.63 1.57 1.26
C LEU A 283 -17.74 2.49 0.43
N LEU A 284 -16.43 2.29 0.47
CA LEU A 284 -15.45 3.09 -0.28
C LEU A 284 -15.74 3.04 -1.79
N MET A 285 -15.99 1.84 -2.33
CA MET A 285 -16.33 1.66 -3.74
C MET A 285 -17.62 2.42 -4.12
N ASN A 286 -18.66 2.32 -3.29
CA ASN A 286 -19.95 2.98 -3.55
C ASN A 286 -19.86 4.52 -3.48
N LYS A 287 -18.90 5.05 -2.71
CA LYS A 287 -18.58 6.49 -2.69
C LYS A 287 -17.78 6.94 -3.92
N GLY A 288 -17.31 6.01 -4.75
CA GLY A 288 -16.55 6.32 -5.96
C GLY A 288 -15.17 6.91 -5.69
N VAL A 289 -14.63 6.70 -4.49
CA VAL A 289 -13.31 7.22 -4.09
C VAL A 289 -12.18 6.38 -4.70
N ARG A 290 -10.98 6.96 -4.79
CA ARG A 290 -9.80 6.21 -5.26
C ARG A 290 -9.34 5.24 -4.19
N ILE A 291 -9.47 3.93 -4.46
CA ILE A 291 -9.00 2.86 -3.58
C ILE A 291 -7.76 2.23 -4.18
N ALA A 292 -6.75 1.92 -3.35
CA ALA A 292 -5.60 1.12 -3.74
C ALA A 292 -5.34 0.00 -2.73
N LEU A 293 -4.45 -0.94 -3.08
CA LEU A 293 -4.14 -2.10 -2.24
C LEU A 293 -2.72 -2.03 -1.68
N GLY A 294 -2.58 -2.40 -0.42
CA GLY A 294 -1.32 -2.65 0.25
C GLY A 294 -1.31 -4.02 0.93
N THR A 295 -0.13 -4.54 1.22
CA THR A 295 0.03 -5.79 1.95
C THR A 295 0.36 -5.57 3.42
N ASP A 296 0.77 -4.36 3.78
CA ASP A 296 1.40 -4.07 5.05
C ASP A 296 2.67 -4.93 5.28
N SER A 297 3.03 -5.21 6.51
CA SER A 297 4.22 -5.96 6.88
C SER A 297 3.97 -7.47 7.02
N LEU A 298 5.05 -8.26 6.97
CA LEU A 298 4.99 -9.66 7.38
C LEU A 298 4.92 -9.88 8.91
N ALA A 299 4.88 -8.82 9.69
CA ALA A 299 4.52 -8.88 11.10
C ALA A 299 3.00 -9.09 11.30
N SER A 300 2.19 -8.61 10.34
CA SER A 300 0.73 -8.69 10.31
C SER A 300 0.19 -9.42 9.07
N ASN A 301 1.04 -10.13 8.33
CA ASN A 301 0.65 -10.85 7.13
C ASN A 301 1.50 -12.12 6.94
N GLU A 302 1.00 -13.06 6.16
CA GLU A 302 1.72 -14.30 5.81
C GLU A 302 2.40 -14.21 4.44
N SER A 303 2.05 -13.20 3.63
CA SER A 303 2.54 -13.00 2.26
C SER A 303 2.53 -11.53 1.88
N LEU A 304 3.43 -11.14 0.96
CA LEU A 304 3.41 -9.83 0.30
C LEU A 304 2.78 -9.93 -1.11
N SER A 305 1.92 -10.91 -1.33
CA SER A 305 1.22 -11.16 -2.59
C SER A 305 -0.08 -10.37 -2.66
N LEU A 306 -0.21 -9.47 -3.63
CA LEU A 306 -1.46 -8.72 -3.83
C LEU A 306 -2.63 -9.61 -4.26
N VAL A 307 -2.38 -10.76 -4.91
CA VAL A 307 -3.48 -11.68 -5.25
C VAL A 307 -4.12 -12.27 -3.99
N GLU A 308 -3.35 -12.45 -2.93
CA GLU A 308 -3.88 -12.90 -1.64
C GLU A 308 -4.77 -11.83 -0.98
N GLU A 309 -4.45 -10.54 -1.15
CA GLU A 309 -5.32 -9.44 -0.73
C GLU A 309 -6.61 -9.41 -1.56
N LEU A 310 -6.52 -9.58 -2.90
CA LEU A 310 -7.68 -9.61 -3.78
C LEU A 310 -8.68 -10.71 -3.42
N LYS A 311 -8.21 -11.87 -2.92
CA LYS A 311 -9.07 -12.99 -2.51
C LYS A 311 -9.97 -12.66 -1.32
N LEU A 312 -9.57 -11.73 -0.46
CA LEU A 312 -10.33 -11.32 0.73
C LEU A 312 -11.42 -10.27 0.44
N LEU A 313 -11.60 -9.88 -0.81
CA LEU A 313 -12.59 -8.91 -1.26
C LEU A 313 -13.57 -9.52 -2.28
N PRO A 314 -14.18 -10.69 -2.01
CA PRO A 314 -15.00 -11.40 -3.01
C PRO A 314 -16.26 -10.61 -3.40
N GLU A 315 -16.73 -9.70 -2.55
CA GLU A 315 -17.90 -8.83 -2.79
C GLU A 315 -17.60 -7.72 -3.80
N ILE A 316 -16.32 -7.41 -4.04
CA ILE A 316 -15.90 -6.40 -5.01
C ILE A 316 -15.71 -7.04 -6.38
N PRO A 317 -16.26 -6.47 -7.45
CA PRO A 317 -16.06 -7.01 -8.81
C PRO A 317 -14.57 -7.15 -9.16
N LEU A 318 -14.17 -8.25 -9.79
CA LEU A 318 -12.78 -8.56 -10.11
C LEU A 318 -12.10 -7.45 -10.93
N HIS A 319 -12.86 -6.80 -11.83
CA HIS A 319 -12.37 -5.67 -12.62
C HIS A 319 -11.90 -4.52 -11.74
N GLU A 320 -12.67 -4.15 -10.69
CA GLU A 320 -12.32 -3.09 -9.74
C GLU A 320 -11.15 -3.51 -8.86
N ARG A 321 -11.13 -4.75 -8.35
CA ARG A 321 -10.00 -5.27 -7.57
C ARG A 321 -8.68 -5.17 -8.33
N ILE A 322 -8.68 -5.51 -9.63
CA ILE A 322 -7.48 -5.37 -10.48
C ILE A 322 -7.13 -3.88 -10.66
N ARG A 323 -8.10 -3.00 -10.87
CA ARG A 323 -7.87 -1.54 -10.95
C ARG A 323 -7.17 -1.02 -9.70
N TRP A 324 -7.63 -1.46 -8.50
CA TRP A 324 -7.04 -1.04 -7.22
C TRP A 324 -5.58 -1.51 -7.07
N ALA A 325 -5.28 -2.72 -7.56
CA ALA A 325 -3.96 -3.32 -7.50
C ALA A 325 -2.99 -2.86 -8.61
N THR A 326 -3.46 -2.05 -9.57
CA THR A 326 -2.67 -1.62 -10.74
C THR A 326 -2.77 -0.11 -10.96
N GLN A 327 -3.80 0.35 -11.68
CA GLN A 327 -3.97 1.75 -12.09
C GLN A 327 -4.02 2.70 -10.89
N ASN A 328 -4.89 2.44 -9.92
CA ASN A 328 -5.06 3.34 -8.78
C ASN A 328 -3.79 3.42 -7.93
N GLY A 329 -3.09 2.29 -7.75
CA GLY A 329 -1.79 2.27 -7.09
C GLY A 329 -0.72 3.08 -7.83
N ALA A 330 -0.70 2.99 -9.17
CA ALA A 330 0.22 3.78 -9.98
C ALA A 330 -0.07 5.30 -9.89
N GLU A 331 -1.34 5.67 -9.87
CA GLU A 331 -1.77 7.06 -9.65
C GLU A 331 -1.38 7.56 -8.26
N ALA A 332 -1.61 6.74 -7.21
CA ALA A 332 -1.25 7.05 -5.83
C ALA A 332 0.25 7.32 -5.63
N LEU A 333 1.10 6.51 -6.27
CA LEU A 333 2.55 6.66 -6.21
C LEU A 333 3.11 7.65 -7.24
N GLY A 334 2.24 8.28 -8.08
CA GLY A 334 2.64 9.23 -9.11
C GLY A 334 3.56 8.64 -10.18
N ILE A 335 3.21 7.44 -10.67
CA ILE A 335 3.90 6.69 -11.72
C ILE A 335 2.96 6.27 -12.86
N ALA A 336 1.78 6.85 -12.93
CA ALA A 336 0.77 6.49 -13.92
C ALA A 336 1.15 6.85 -15.36
N ASP A 337 2.18 7.65 -15.54
CA ASP A 337 2.76 7.98 -16.85
C ASP A 337 3.42 6.78 -17.54
N TRP A 338 3.89 5.78 -16.77
CA TRP A 338 4.52 4.59 -17.34
C TRP A 338 3.97 3.25 -16.80
N ALA A 339 3.24 3.25 -15.67
CA ALA A 339 2.73 2.04 -15.01
C ALA A 339 1.19 2.02 -14.91
N GLY A 340 0.62 0.93 -14.38
CA GLY A 340 -0.76 0.80 -13.95
C GLY A 340 -1.79 0.46 -15.03
N SER A 341 -1.47 0.67 -16.31
CA SER A 341 -2.38 0.35 -17.44
C SER A 341 -1.61 -0.04 -18.68
N PHE A 342 -2.26 -0.82 -19.57
CA PHE A 342 -1.75 -1.09 -20.89
C PHE A 342 -2.19 0.04 -21.85
N GLU A 343 -1.36 1.05 -21.97
CA GLU A 343 -1.51 2.13 -22.95
C GLU A 343 -0.25 2.21 -23.80
N VAL A 344 -0.40 2.51 -25.09
CA VAL A 344 0.74 2.62 -26.02
C VAL A 344 1.78 3.61 -25.47
N GLY A 345 3.02 3.17 -25.44
CA GLY A 345 4.18 3.91 -24.92
C GLY A 345 4.48 3.67 -23.44
N LYS A 346 3.56 3.16 -22.64
CA LYS A 346 3.86 2.74 -21.25
C LYS A 346 4.63 1.41 -21.21
N HIS A 347 5.33 1.18 -20.09
CA HIS A 347 6.03 -0.10 -19.83
C HIS A 347 5.66 -0.66 -18.44
N PRO A 348 4.36 -0.98 -18.25
CA PRO A 348 3.84 -1.38 -16.93
C PRO A 348 4.32 -2.76 -16.50
N GLY A 349 5.01 -3.51 -17.37
CA GLY A 349 5.16 -4.95 -17.25
C GLY A 349 3.87 -5.70 -17.60
N ALA A 350 3.95 -7.01 -17.76
CA ALA A 350 2.78 -7.86 -17.99
C ALA A 350 2.76 -9.01 -16.99
N VAL A 351 1.61 -9.24 -16.39
CA VAL A 351 1.37 -10.25 -15.36
C VAL A 351 0.21 -11.12 -15.77
N LEU A 352 0.38 -12.43 -15.67
CA LEU A 352 -0.70 -13.40 -15.86
C LEU A 352 -1.37 -13.68 -14.52
N LEU A 353 -2.67 -13.41 -14.44
CA LEU A 353 -3.54 -13.82 -13.35
C LEU A 353 -4.20 -15.15 -13.72
N GLU A 354 -3.79 -16.21 -13.04
CA GLU A 354 -4.30 -17.58 -13.18
C GLU A 354 -5.31 -17.90 -12.08
N GLY A 355 -6.05 -18.98 -12.22
CA GLY A 355 -7.01 -19.42 -11.20
C GLY A 355 -8.29 -18.58 -11.15
N VAL A 356 -8.71 -18.03 -12.28
CA VAL A 356 -9.96 -17.29 -12.43
C VAL A 356 -11.09 -18.23 -12.87
N ASP A 357 -12.22 -18.14 -12.20
CA ASP A 357 -13.47 -18.69 -12.71
C ASP A 357 -14.09 -17.68 -13.69
N PHE A 358 -14.03 -17.97 -14.97
CA PHE A 358 -14.54 -17.09 -16.02
C PHE A 358 -16.08 -17.04 -16.11
N GLY A 359 -16.78 -17.97 -15.47
CA GLY A 359 -18.25 -17.97 -15.42
C GLY A 359 -18.77 -16.93 -14.43
N SER A 360 -18.16 -16.87 -13.27
CA SER A 360 -18.52 -15.92 -12.20
C SER A 360 -17.60 -14.69 -12.12
N MET A 361 -16.52 -14.64 -12.90
CA MET A 361 -15.44 -13.63 -12.81
C MET A 361 -14.92 -13.49 -11.40
N SER A 362 -14.67 -14.62 -10.73
CA SER A 362 -14.15 -14.68 -9.35
C SER A 362 -12.79 -15.38 -9.29
N LEU A 363 -12.04 -15.12 -8.21
CA LEU A 363 -10.77 -15.78 -7.94
C LEU A 363 -11.03 -17.09 -7.18
N ARG A 364 -10.44 -18.17 -7.66
CA ARG A 364 -10.41 -19.45 -6.93
C ARG A 364 -9.35 -19.41 -5.82
N ALA A 365 -9.41 -20.36 -4.90
CA ALA A 365 -8.42 -20.47 -3.81
C ALA A 365 -6.98 -20.64 -4.33
N ASP A 366 -6.79 -21.32 -5.48
CA ASP A 366 -5.50 -21.53 -6.14
C ASP A 366 -5.08 -20.37 -7.06
N ALA A 367 -5.83 -19.27 -7.10
CA ALA A 367 -5.48 -18.11 -7.90
C ALA A 367 -4.10 -17.56 -7.51
N ARG A 368 -3.32 -17.22 -8.52
CA ARG A 368 -1.95 -16.71 -8.37
C ARG A 368 -1.60 -15.79 -9.52
N THR A 369 -0.54 -15.02 -9.33
CA THR A 369 0.03 -14.19 -10.39
C THR A 369 1.44 -14.66 -10.76
N ARG A 370 1.79 -14.41 -12.01
CA ARG A 370 3.13 -14.69 -12.55
C ARG A 370 3.52 -13.61 -13.53
N ARG A 371 4.71 -13.04 -13.34
CA ARG A 371 5.28 -12.08 -14.29
C ARG A 371 5.55 -12.75 -15.64
N ILE A 372 5.19 -12.04 -16.72
CA ILE A 372 5.46 -12.41 -18.11
C ILE A 372 6.57 -11.51 -18.68
N ILE A 373 6.44 -10.19 -18.46
CA ILE A 373 7.41 -9.15 -18.87
C ILE A 373 7.78 -8.28 -17.67
#